data_93597f4a82481c17bce2b4bcc1cc7589
#
_entry.id   93597f4a82481c17bce2b4bcc1cc7589
#
_cell.length_a   1.000
_cell.length_b   1.000
_cell.length_c   1.000
_cell.angle_alpha   90.00
_cell.angle_beta   90.00
_cell.angle_gamma   90.00
#
_symmetry.space_group_name_H-M   'P 1'
#
loop_
_entity.id
_entity.type
_entity.pdbx_description
1 polymer ?
#
loop_
_entity_poly.entity_id
_entity_poly.type
_entity_poly.pdbx_seq_one_letter_code
_entity_poly.pdbx_strand_id
1 'polypeptide(L)'
;LANVDENPTVYYVVGYGEYGDYTAGGDTFVNGILTAAGGDNIASDVEGWSYSTETLLEKDPQYVILNAYNEEGFCTTDPYTELSAVKNGFVETIDTNMLDRQGPRNADAVVELAQILHPECFPSETEYPVNVKSGVVEYNIESCPESVYATSEEVFDLLKEIGVVSEDAEYEQKSVEDVVLEAPAVVVADAEYSAEEKAKFDDANIPVIYVDAEDDETVITLGQIFNLSLIHI
;
A
#
# COMPACT_ATOMS: atom_id res chain seq x y z
N LEU A 1 9.51 -6.51 -2.36
CA LEU A 1 9.30 -7.86 -2.96
C LEU A 1 10.51 -8.81 -2.83
N ALA A 2 11.58 -8.43 -2.15
CA ALA A 2 12.80 -9.25 -2.01
C ALA A 2 12.61 -10.58 -1.23
N ASN A 3 11.46 -10.78 -0.60
CA ASN A 3 11.14 -11.94 0.24
C ASN A 3 9.97 -12.78 -0.30
N VAL A 4 9.59 -12.61 -1.57
CA VAL A 4 8.52 -13.40 -2.19
C VAL A 4 9.10 -14.69 -2.73
N ASP A 5 8.57 -15.83 -2.30
CA ASP A 5 9.07 -17.15 -2.68
C ASP A 5 8.71 -17.53 -4.14
N GLU A 6 7.56 -17.09 -4.65
CA GLU A 6 7.11 -17.28 -6.04
C GLU A 6 6.25 -16.10 -6.49
N ASN A 7 6.44 -15.65 -7.74
CA ASN A 7 5.60 -14.63 -8.35
C ASN A 7 4.27 -15.25 -8.80
N PRO A 8 3.12 -14.66 -8.43
CA PRO A 8 1.83 -15.16 -8.91
C PRO A 8 1.67 -14.97 -10.42
N THR A 9 1.03 -15.93 -11.07
CA THR A 9 0.71 -15.85 -12.50
C THR A 9 -0.44 -14.88 -12.74
N VAL A 10 -0.28 -13.99 -13.71
CA VAL A 10 -1.22 -12.87 -13.98
C VAL A 10 -1.61 -12.84 -15.44
N TYR A 11 -2.89 -12.57 -15.70
CA TYR A 11 -3.42 -12.22 -17.00
C TYR A 11 -4.05 -10.83 -16.98
N TYR A 12 -3.58 -9.93 -17.86
CA TYR A 12 -4.13 -8.58 -17.99
C TYR A 12 -5.12 -8.53 -19.15
N VAL A 13 -6.38 -8.22 -18.88
CA VAL A 13 -7.46 -8.16 -19.87
C VAL A 13 -7.55 -6.77 -20.48
N VAL A 14 -7.16 -6.63 -21.74
CA VAL A 14 -7.39 -5.42 -22.55
C VAL A 14 -8.73 -5.52 -23.29
N GLY A 15 -9.08 -6.71 -23.74
CA GLY A 15 -10.35 -7.03 -24.38
C GLY A 15 -10.57 -8.53 -24.42
N TYR A 16 -11.84 -8.94 -24.54
CA TYR A 16 -12.23 -10.35 -24.52
C TYR A 16 -13.52 -10.59 -25.33
N GLY A 17 -13.83 -11.85 -25.59
CA GLY A 17 -15.11 -12.27 -26.15
C GLY A 17 -15.11 -12.50 -27.66
N GLU A 18 -16.21 -12.16 -28.33
CA GLU A 18 -16.48 -12.54 -29.72
C GLU A 18 -15.39 -12.12 -30.74
N TYR A 19 -14.68 -11.03 -30.44
CA TYR A 19 -13.63 -10.49 -31.32
C TYR A 19 -12.22 -10.97 -30.97
N GLY A 20 -12.10 -11.89 -30.01
CA GLY A 20 -10.84 -12.45 -29.53
C GLY A 20 -10.39 -11.85 -28.22
N ASP A 21 -9.35 -12.47 -27.64
CA ASP A 21 -8.73 -12.03 -26.40
C ASP A 21 -7.52 -11.15 -26.69
N TYR A 22 -7.44 -10.07 -25.93
CA TYR A 22 -6.34 -9.11 -26.01
C TYR A 22 -5.74 -8.91 -24.62
N THR A 23 -4.41 -9.02 -24.57
CA THR A 23 -3.61 -8.87 -23.36
C THR A 23 -2.29 -8.18 -23.67
N ALA A 24 -1.49 -7.92 -22.67
CA ALA A 24 -0.15 -7.35 -22.82
C ALA A 24 0.88 -8.48 -23.04
N GLY A 25 1.37 -8.64 -24.26
CA GLY A 25 2.48 -9.55 -24.58
C GLY A 25 3.83 -9.08 -24.01
N GLY A 26 4.84 -9.96 -24.07
CA GLY A 26 6.15 -9.74 -23.48
C GLY A 26 6.93 -8.53 -24.00
N ASP A 27 6.62 -8.07 -25.22
CA ASP A 27 7.23 -6.90 -25.85
C ASP A 27 6.56 -5.57 -25.48
N THR A 28 5.50 -5.60 -24.63
CA THR A 28 4.76 -4.40 -24.23
C THR A 28 5.34 -3.76 -22.97
N PHE A 29 5.16 -2.44 -22.82
CA PHE A 29 5.56 -1.77 -21.58
C PHE A 29 4.72 -2.20 -20.38
N VAL A 30 3.46 -2.63 -20.60
CA VAL A 30 2.58 -3.14 -19.54
C VAL A 30 3.14 -4.43 -18.95
N ASN A 31 3.74 -5.31 -19.78
CA ASN A 31 4.46 -6.47 -19.27
C ASN A 31 5.59 -6.07 -18.32
N GLY A 32 6.30 -4.97 -18.61
CA GLY A 32 7.32 -4.43 -17.72
C GLY A 32 6.74 -3.95 -16.36
N ILE A 33 5.54 -3.36 -16.37
CA ILE A 33 4.84 -2.92 -15.15
C ILE A 33 4.41 -4.14 -14.32
N LEU A 34 3.78 -5.15 -14.94
CA LEU A 34 3.37 -6.39 -14.27
C LEU A 34 4.56 -7.10 -13.63
N THR A 35 5.68 -7.20 -14.35
CA THR A 35 6.92 -7.80 -13.85
C THR A 35 7.52 -7.00 -12.69
N ALA A 36 7.52 -5.66 -12.79
CA ALA A 36 8.02 -4.79 -11.71
C ALA A 36 7.16 -4.89 -10.45
N ALA A 37 5.86 -5.15 -10.60
CA ALA A 37 4.93 -5.43 -9.51
C ALA A 37 5.07 -6.85 -8.91
N GLY A 38 5.99 -7.68 -9.43
CA GLY A 38 6.19 -9.05 -8.98
C GLY A 38 5.22 -10.07 -9.59
N GLY A 39 4.51 -9.72 -10.66
CA GLY A 39 3.64 -10.65 -11.39
C GLY A 39 4.38 -11.43 -12.47
N ASP A 40 4.03 -12.70 -12.65
CA ASP A 40 4.44 -13.54 -13.78
C ASP A 40 3.34 -13.47 -14.86
N ASN A 41 3.56 -12.60 -15.87
CA ASN A 41 2.63 -12.44 -16.95
C ASN A 41 2.58 -13.69 -17.84
N ILE A 42 1.45 -14.41 -17.86
CA ILE A 42 1.28 -15.64 -18.66
C ILE A 42 1.42 -15.43 -20.16
N ALA A 43 1.34 -14.18 -20.63
CA ALA A 43 1.50 -13.79 -22.04
C ALA A 43 2.92 -13.26 -22.36
N SER A 44 3.89 -13.40 -21.44
CA SER A 44 5.26 -12.90 -21.62
C SER A 44 6.03 -13.54 -22.78
N ASP A 45 5.60 -14.72 -23.22
CA ASP A 45 6.16 -15.48 -24.37
C ASP A 45 5.52 -15.10 -25.72
N VAL A 46 4.55 -14.19 -25.74
CA VAL A 46 3.83 -13.73 -26.94
C VAL A 46 4.21 -12.29 -27.26
N GLU A 47 4.26 -11.94 -28.56
CA GLU A 47 4.45 -10.56 -29.00
C GLU A 47 3.11 -9.88 -29.32
N GLY A 48 3.00 -8.60 -28.99
CA GLY A 48 1.83 -7.77 -29.26
C GLY A 48 0.70 -7.96 -28.24
N TRP A 49 -0.55 -7.92 -28.73
CA TRP A 49 -1.72 -7.82 -27.87
C TRP A 49 -2.71 -8.98 -28.00
N SER A 50 -2.60 -9.82 -29.04
CA SER A 50 -3.54 -10.93 -29.26
C SER A 50 -3.14 -12.16 -28.47
N TYR A 51 -4.13 -12.80 -27.86
CA TYR A 51 -3.93 -14.02 -27.06
C TYR A 51 -4.97 -15.08 -27.44
N SER A 52 -4.67 -16.35 -27.20
CA SER A 52 -5.60 -17.46 -27.45
C SER A 52 -6.41 -17.75 -26.18
N THR A 53 -7.73 -17.77 -26.31
CA THR A 53 -8.62 -18.19 -25.22
C THR A 53 -8.31 -19.61 -24.73
N GLU A 54 -7.96 -20.52 -25.65
CA GLU A 54 -7.58 -21.89 -25.28
C GLU A 54 -6.30 -21.89 -24.43
N THR A 55 -5.29 -21.08 -24.80
CA THR A 55 -4.05 -20.95 -24.04
C THR A 55 -4.29 -20.28 -22.69
N LEU A 56 -5.19 -19.31 -22.62
CA LEU A 56 -5.58 -18.67 -21.37
C LEU A 56 -6.17 -19.70 -20.39
N LEU A 57 -7.11 -20.54 -20.88
CA LEU A 57 -7.72 -21.59 -20.05
C LEU A 57 -6.71 -22.70 -19.67
N GLU A 58 -5.76 -23.03 -20.53
CA GLU A 58 -4.71 -24.01 -20.25
C GLU A 58 -3.72 -23.52 -19.19
N LYS A 59 -3.29 -22.24 -19.29
CA LYS A 59 -2.35 -21.63 -18.34
C LYS A 59 -3.00 -21.28 -16.99
N ASP A 60 -4.32 -21.07 -16.97
CA ASP A 60 -5.17 -20.83 -15.79
C ASP A 60 -4.52 -19.90 -14.75
N PRO A 61 -4.38 -18.60 -15.04
CA PRO A 61 -3.65 -17.66 -14.18
C PRO A 61 -4.27 -17.54 -12.79
N GLN A 62 -3.42 -17.28 -11.78
CA GLN A 62 -3.85 -17.07 -10.41
C GLN A 62 -4.63 -15.75 -10.24
N TYR A 63 -4.23 -14.70 -10.96
CA TYR A 63 -4.90 -13.41 -10.95
C TYR A 63 -5.30 -12.98 -12.35
N VAL A 64 -6.47 -12.36 -12.46
CA VAL A 64 -6.93 -11.63 -13.64
C VAL A 64 -7.06 -10.16 -13.27
N ILE A 65 -6.39 -9.29 -14.04
CA ILE A 65 -6.42 -7.84 -13.86
C ILE A 65 -7.14 -7.21 -15.04
N LEU A 66 -8.10 -6.33 -14.75
CA LEU A 66 -8.89 -5.67 -15.78
C LEU A 66 -9.40 -4.30 -15.30
N ASN A 67 -10.09 -3.55 -16.17
CA ASN A 67 -10.81 -2.35 -15.72
C ASN A 67 -12.19 -2.71 -15.15
N ALA A 68 -12.67 -1.92 -14.20
CA ALA A 68 -13.96 -2.15 -13.51
C ALA A 68 -15.16 -2.24 -14.46
N TYR A 69 -15.09 -1.64 -15.65
CA TYR A 69 -16.16 -1.71 -16.65
C TYR A 69 -16.33 -3.12 -17.23
N ASN A 70 -15.25 -3.88 -17.33
CA ASN A 70 -15.22 -5.20 -17.95
C ASN A 70 -15.43 -6.35 -16.94
N GLU A 71 -15.35 -6.09 -15.64
CA GLU A 71 -15.34 -7.10 -14.59
C GLU A 71 -16.59 -8.01 -14.62
N GLU A 72 -17.79 -7.42 -14.51
CA GLU A 72 -19.04 -8.18 -14.49
C GLU A 72 -19.21 -9.03 -15.76
N GLY A 73 -18.92 -8.45 -16.91
CA GLY A 73 -19.02 -9.14 -18.20
C GLY A 73 -18.03 -10.29 -18.32
N PHE A 74 -16.77 -10.09 -17.93
CA PHE A 74 -15.75 -11.13 -17.96
C PHE A 74 -16.08 -12.29 -17.02
N CYS A 75 -16.46 -11.98 -15.78
CA CYS A 75 -16.78 -12.99 -14.77
C CYS A 75 -18.05 -13.82 -15.06
N THR A 76 -18.91 -13.35 -15.98
CA THR A 76 -20.19 -14.02 -16.31
C THR A 76 -20.22 -14.63 -17.72
N THR A 77 -19.17 -14.44 -18.51
CA THR A 77 -19.13 -14.91 -19.90
C THR A 77 -18.32 -16.20 -20.03
N ASP A 78 -18.91 -17.23 -20.67
CA ASP A 78 -18.16 -18.43 -21.04
C ASP A 78 -17.17 -18.11 -22.17
N PRO A 79 -15.96 -18.69 -22.14
CA PRO A 79 -15.50 -19.73 -21.21
C PRO A 79 -14.70 -19.19 -19.99
N TYR A 80 -14.67 -17.87 -19.75
CA TYR A 80 -13.83 -17.26 -18.68
C TYR A 80 -14.32 -17.67 -17.28
N THR A 81 -15.60 -18.02 -17.14
CA THR A 81 -16.18 -18.61 -15.92
C THR A 81 -15.46 -19.89 -15.47
N GLU A 82 -14.71 -20.55 -16.34
CA GLU A 82 -13.93 -21.76 -16.02
C GLU A 82 -12.58 -21.45 -15.33
N LEU A 83 -12.09 -20.21 -15.44
CA LEU A 83 -10.81 -19.82 -14.83
C LEU A 83 -10.86 -19.93 -13.30
N SER A 84 -9.77 -20.43 -12.72
CA SER A 84 -9.61 -20.51 -11.27
C SER A 84 -9.68 -19.13 -10.61
N ALA A 85 -9.12 -18.11 -11.23
CA ALA A 85 -9.19 -16.73 -10.75
C ALA A 85 -10.66 -16.26 -10.61
N VAL A 86 -11.52 -16.53 -11.59
CA VAL A 86 -12.94 -16.16 -11.53
C VAL A 86 -13.67 -16.93 -10.45
N LYS A 87 -13.44 -18.24 -10.34
CA LYS A 87 -14.07 -19.12 -9.33
C LYS A 87 -13.69 -18.76 -7.91
N ASN A 88 -12.47 -18.29 -7.70
CA ASN A 88 -11.92 -17.99 -6.39
C ASN A 88 -12.01 -16.50 -6.00
N GLY A 89 -12.49 -15.64 -6.92
CA GLY A 89 -12.60 -14.21 -6.66
C GLY A 89 -11.28 -13.43 -6.75
N PHE A 90 -10.31 -13.93 -7.50
CA PHE A 90 -9.02 -13.25 -7.78
C PHE A 90 -9.08 -12.51 -9.14
N VAL A 91 -10.20 -11.85 -9.38
CA VAL A 91 -10.38 -10.92 -10.50
C VAL A 91 -10.38 -9.52 -9.92
N GLU A 92 -9.35 -8.75 -10.24
CA GLU A 92 -9.08 -7.47 -9.61
C GLU A 92 -9.12 -6.33 -10.63
N THR A 93 -9.60 -5.19 -10.21
CA THR A 93 -9.73 -4.02 -11.08
C THR A 93 -8.65 -2.99 -10.83
N ILE A 94 -8.18 -2.35 -11.91
CA ILE A 94 -7.22 -1.25 -11.86
C ILE A 94 -7.69 -0.10 -12.76
N ASP A 95 -7.30 1.13 -12.45
CA ASP A 95 -7.47 2.26 -13.36
C ASP A 95 -6.53 2.10 -14.57
N THR A 96 -7.06 1.59 -15.68
CA THR A 96 -6.29 1.34 -16.92
C THR A 96 -5.67 2.60 -17.52
N ASN A 97 -6.12 3.81 -17.15
CA ASN A 97 -5.45 5.05 -17.56
C ASN A 97 -4.00 5.13 -17.05
N MET A 98 -3.66 4.40 -15.98
CA MET A 98 -2.28 4.27 -15.49
C MET A 98 -1.44 3.31 -16.33
N LEU A 99 -2.09 2.42 -17.09
CA LEU A 99 -1.46 1.39 -17.94
C LEU A 99 -1.54 1.70 -19.45
N ASP A 100 -2.47 2.54 -19.88
CA ASP A 100 -2.70 2.82 -21.31
C ASP A 100 -1.63 3.74 -21.92
N ARG A 101 -0.91 4.48 -21.08
CA ARG A 101 0.11 5.46 -21.54
C ARG A 101 1.35 5.40 -20.66
N GLN A 102 2.51 5.51 -21.31
CA GLN A 102 3.76 5.70 -20.59
C GLN A 102 3.79 7.08 -19.92
N GLY A 103 4.00 7.13 -18.61
CA GLY A 103 4.02 8.35 -17.83
C GLY A 103 4.33 8.14 -16.35
N PRO A 104 4.40 9.22 -15.56
CA PRO A 104 4.72 9.12 -14.13
C PRO A 104 3.78 8.20 -13.36
N ARG A 105 2.49 8.15 -13.73
CA ARG A 105 1.49 7.28 -13.08
C ARG A 105 1.72 5.77 -13.29
N ASN A 106 2.65 5.38 -14.15
CA ASN A 106 3.02 3.96 -14.24
C ASN A 106 3.71 3.47 -12.95
N ALA A 107 4.36 4.35 -12.19
CA ALA A 107 4.89 4.00 -10.88
C ALA A 107 3.77 3.66 -9.89
N ASP A 108 2.69 4.45 -9.87
CA ASP A 108 1.51 4.19 -9.05
C ASP A 108 0.87 2.86 -9.42
N ALA A 109 0.78 2.55 -10.73
CA ALA A 109 0.27 1.26 -11.22
C ALA A 109 1.12 0.07 -10.74
N VAL A 110 2.46 0.21 -10.69
CA VAL A 110 3.35 -0.85 -10.14
C VAL A 110 3.02 -1.10 -8.68
N VAL A 111 2.82 -0.06 -7.90
CA VAL A 111 2.52 -0.17 -6.46
C VAL A 111 1.14 -0.81 -6.25
N GLU A 112 0.11 -0.34 -6.93
CA GLU A 112 -1.25 -0.87 -6.83
C GLU A 112 -1.29 -2.36 -7.22
N LEU A 113 -0.65 -2.73 -8.33
CA LEU A 113 -0.53 -4.13 -8.74
C LEU A 113 0.26 -4.97 -7.73
N ALA A 114 1.35 -4.44 -7.17
CA ALA A 114 2.12 -5.16 -6.17
C ALA A 114 1.29 -5.44 -4.91
N GLN A 115 0.41 -4.53 -4.49
CA GLN A 115 -0.51 -4.76 -3.38
C GLN A 115 -1.56 -5.83 -3.67
N ILE A 116 -2.08 -5.86 -4.90
CA ILE A 116 -3.02 -6.88 -5.35
C ILE A 116 -2.34 -8.26 -5.37
N LEU A 117 -1.13 -8.34 -5.93
CA LEU A 117 -0.43 -9.59 -6.18
C LEU A 117 0.28 -10.16 -4.95
N HIS A 118 0.69 -9.30 -4.03
CA HIS A 118 1.48 -9.63 -2.85
C HIS A 118 0.95 -8.91 -1.60
N PRO A 119 -0.34 -9.11 -1.24
CA PRO A 119 -0.92 -8.44 -0.07
C PRO A 119 -0.14 -8.72 1.21
N GLU A 120 0.56 -9.86 1.29
CA GLU A 120 1.40 -10.24 2.43
C GLU A 120 2.64 -9.35 2.61
N CYS A 121 3.07 -8.65 1.55
CA CYS A 121 4.20 -7.71 1.59
C CYS A 121 3.78 -6.30 2.00
N PHE A 122 2.48 -6.05 2.04
CA PHE A 122 1.93 -4.75 2.41
C PHE A 122 1.14 -4.94 3.71
N PRO A 123 1.32 -4.09 4.71
CA PRO A 123 0.49 -4.17 5.89
C PRO A 123 -0.97 -4.00 5.46
N SER A 124 -1.81 -4.95 5.84
CA SER A 124 -3.26 -4.78 5.80
C SER A 124 -3.64 -3.51 6.57
N GLU A 125 -4.78 -2.89 6.27
CA GLU A 125 -5.33 -1.82 7.12
C GLU A 125 -5.11 -2.21 8.56
N THR A 126 -4.45 -1.34 9.32
CA THR A 126 -4.03 -1.65 10.68
C THR A 126 -5.26 -1.98 11.51
N GLU A 127 -5.40 -3.22 11.95
CA GLU A 127 -6.43 -3.57 12.92
C GLU A 127 -6.03 -3.03 14.29
N TYR A 128 -6.82 -2.09 14.81
CA TYR A 128 -6.65 -1.61 16.17
C TYR A 128 -7.26 -2.59 17.19
N PRO A 129 -6.70 -2.69 18.39
CA PRO A 129 -5.60 -1.89 18.94
C PRO A 129 -4.22 -2.31 18.43
N VAL A 130 -3.34 -1.34 18.24
CA VAL A 130 -1.93 -1.57 17.88
C VAL A 130 -1.06 -1.44 19.12
N ASN A 131 -0.24 -2.46 19.39
CA ASN A 131 0.76 -2.41 20.45
C ASN A 131 2.09 -1.92 19.88
N VAL A 132 2.50 -0.72 20.28
CA VAL A 132 3.75 -0.09 19.83
C VAL A 132 4.73 -0.07 20.98
N LYS A 133 5.93 -0.59 20.71
CA LYS A 133 7.02 -0.56 21.68
C LYS A 133 7.93 0.63 21.37
N SER A 134 7.97 1.59 22.30
CA SER A 134 8.85 2.75 22.20
C SER A 134 9.84 2.72 23.38
N GLY A 135 11.09 2.37 23.10
CA GLY A 135 12.10 2.13 24.12
C GLY A 135 11.73 0.97 25.05
N VAL A 136 11.54 1.26 26.33
CA VAL A 136 11.13 0.28 27.36
C VAL A 136 9.62 0.31 27.66
N VAL A 137 8.89 1.21 27.04
CA VAL A 137 7.44 1.38 27.23
C VAL A 137 6.69 0.78 26.07
N GLU A 138 5.61 0.08 26.35
CA GLU A 138 4.68 -0.45 25.38
C GLU A 138 3.38 0.34 25.47
N TYR A 139 2.96 0.91 24.35
CA TYR A 139 1.71 1.67 24.22
C TYR A 139 0.70 0.88 23.42
N ASN A 140 -0.53 0.83 23.94
CA ASN A 140 -1.68 0.26 23.24
C ASN A 140 -2.47 1.39 22.59
N ILE A 141 -2.40 1.51 21.26
CA ILE A 141 -3.12 2.52 20.47
C ILE A 141 -4.47 1.92 20.07
N GLU A 142 -5.53 2.37 20.70
CA GLU A 142 -6.89 1.81 20.56
C GLU A 142 -7.59 2.14 19.23
N SER A 143 -7.18 3.22 18.57
CA SER A 143 -7.72 3.68 17.27
C SER A 143 -6.71 4.56 16.56
N CYS A 144 -6.90 4.79 15.25
CA CYS A 144 -6.09 5.74 14.50
C CYS A 144 -6.09 7.11 15.17
N PRO A 145 -4.92 7.68 15.53
CA PRO A 145 -4.84 8.98 16.18
C PRO A 145 -5.40 10.09 15.28
N GLU A 146 -6.35 10.88 15.80
CA GLU A 146 -6.95 12.01 15.08
C GLU A 146 -6.07 13.27 15.13
N SER A 147 -5.08 13.32 16.04
CA SER A 147 -4.18 14.45 16.19
C SER A 147 -2.81 13.99 16.64
N VAL A 148 -1.77 14.66 16.14
CA VAL A 148 -0.37 14.37 16.42
C VAL A 148 0.38 15.65 16.74
N TYR A 149 1.33 15.57 17.68
CA TYR A 149 2.31 16.61 17.91
C TYR A 149 3.72 16.08 17.64
N ALA A 150 4.48 16.79 16.79
CA ALA A 150 5.89 16.53 16.53
C ALA A 150 6.77 17.39 17.44
N THR A 151 7.80 16.82 18.03
CA THR A 151 8.66 17.54 18.98
C THR A 151 9.78 18.34 18.32
N SER A 152 10.10 18.03 17.07
CA SER A 152 11.11 18.74 16.27
C SER A 152 10.63 18.96 14.84
N GLU A 153 11.35 19.83 14.12
CA GLU A 153 11.09 20.10 12.71
C GLU A 153 11.39 18.86 11.86
N GLU A 154 12.41 18.07 12.22
CA GLU A 154 12.76 16.83 11.55
C GLU A 154 11.64 15.79 11.63
N VAL A 155 11.06 15.59 12.82
CA VAL A 155 9.91 14.70 13.02
C VAL A 155 8.67 15.21 12.28
N PHE A 156 8.47 16.54 12.28
CA PHE A 156 7.34 17.15 11.58
C PHE A 156 7.44 16.97 10.06
N ASP A 157 8.63 17.13 9.48
CA ASP A 157 8.88 16.91 8.06
C ASP A 157 8.69 15.45 7.69
N LEU A 158 9.15 14.51 8.54
CA LEU A 158 8.89 13.08 8.36
C LEU A 158 7.38 12.78 8.35
N LEU A 159 6.60 13.35 9.30
CA LEU A 159 5.14 13.17 9.36
C LEU A 159 4.43 13.77 8.13
N LYS A 160 4.97 14.83 7.54
CA LYS A 160 4.51 15.38 6.25
C LYS A 160 4.81 14.44 5.10
N GLU A 161 6.04 13.93 5.01
CA GLU A 161 6.48 13.03 3.94
C GLU A 161 5.63 11.76 3.89
N ILE A 162 5.29 11.20 5.06
CA ILE A 162 4.43 10.02 5.15
C ILE A 162 2.92 10.34 5.11
N GLY A 163 2.53 11.60 4.95
CA GLY A 163 1.14 12.02 4.75
C GLY A 163 0.27 12.07 6.02
N VAL A 164 0.86 12.01 7.22
CA VAL A 164 0.13 12.19 8.50
C VAL A 164 -0.27 13.64 8.73
N VAL A 165 0.59 14.56 8.31
CA VAL A 165 0.39 16.00 8.44
C VAL A 165 0.26 16.61 7.05
N SER A 166 -0.66 17.56 6.89
CA SER A 166 -0.87 18.27 5.61
C SER A 166 0.39 18.99 5.14
N GLU A 167 0.64 19.00 3.82
CA GLU A 167 1.74 19.75 3.21
C GLU A 167 1.73 21.24 3.53
N ASP A 168 0.55 21.83 3.71
CA ASP A 168 0.36 23.25 4.03
C ASP A 168 0.54 23.59 5.53
N ALA A 169 0.71 22.56 6.39
CA ALA A 169 0.90 22.78 7.82
C ALA A 169 2.30 23.33 8.12
N GLU A 170 2.37 24.17 9.15
CA GLU A 170 3.61 24.78 9.65
C GLU A 170 3.97 24.17 11.01
N TYR A 171 5.25 23.90 11.22
CA TYR A 171 5.76 23.45 12.50
C TYR A 171 5.73 24.57 13.53
N GLU A 172 5.20 24.28 14.71
CA GLU A 172 5.22 25.18 15.85
C GLU A 172 5.78 24.45 17.08
N GLN A 173 6.92 24.90 17.56
CA GLN A 173 7.51 24.36 18.79
C GLN A 173 6.73 24.88 20.01
N LYS A 174 6.26 23.95 20.87
CA LYS A 174 5.47 24.24 22.06
C LYS A 174 6.16 23.74 23.32
N SER A 175 5.81 24.34 24.47
CA SER A 175 6.23 23.77 25.77
C SER A 175 5.45 22.47 26.07
N VAL A 176 6.01 21.62 26.92
CA VAL A 176 5.34 20.38 27.34
C VAL A 176 3.97 20.67 27.97
N GLU A 177 3.87 21.77 28.74
CA GLU A 177 2.61 22.19 29.35
C GLU A 177 1.54 22.56 28.31
N ASP A 178 1.94 23.25 27.24
CA ASP A 178 1.01 23.64 26.16
C ASP A 178 0.57 22.42 25.36
N VAL A 179 1.49 21.47 25.08
CA VAL A 179 1.15 20.22 24.40
C VAL A 179 0.19 19.38 25.22
N VAL A 180 0.43 19.25 26.54
CA VAL A 180 -0.46 18.52 27.46
C VAL A 180 -1.84 19.19 27.52
N LEU A 181 -1.89 20.53 27.47
CA LEU A 181 -3.15 21.27 27.46
C LEU A 181 -3.96 21.07 26.18
N GLU A 182 -3.28 20.97 25.04
CA GLU A 182 -3.93 20.68 23.74
C GLU A 182 -4.38 19.21 23.62
N ALA A 183 -3.80 18.33 24.45
CA ALA A 183 -4.13 16.90 24.52
C ALA A 183 -4.15 16.20 23.13
N PRO A 184 -3.02 16.18 22.39
CA PRO A 184 -2.95 15.42 21.13
C PRO A 184 -3.16 13.93 21.42
N ALA A 185 -3.68 13.20 20.44
CA ALA A 185 -3.88 11.76 20.55
C ALA A 185 -2.56 11.00 20.68
N VAL A 186 -1.47 11.55 20.10
CA VAL A 186 -0.11 11.00 20.21
C VAL A 186 0.94 12.10 20.06
N VAL A 187 2.07 11.94 20.75
CA VAL A 187 3.28 12.75 20.59
C VAL A 187 4.33 11.89 19.91
N VAL A 188 4.96 12.40 18.86
CA VAL A 188 6.10 11.76 18.19
C VAL A 188 7.36 12.56 18.47
N ALA A 189 8.37 11.92 19.03
CA ALA A 189 9.57 12.56 19.55
C ALA A 189 10.85 11.88 19.04
N ASP A 190 11.86 12.68 18.66
CA ASP A 190 13.20 12.25 18.27
C ASP A 190 14.19 12.22 19.45
N ALA A 191 13.80 12.76 20.58
CA ALA A 191 14.62 12.77 21.78
C ALA A 191 13.82 12.37 23.02
N GLU A 192 14.50 11.68 23.95
CA GLU A 192 13.87 11.31 25.22
C GLU A 192 13.58 12.52 26.10
N TYR A 193 12.36 12.62 26.57
CA TYR A 193 11.97 13.56 27.60
C TYR A 193 12.57 13.20 28.96
N SER A 194 12.81 14.20 29.79
CA SER A 194 13.14 13.99 31.20
C SER A 194 12.03 13.21 31.92
N ALA A 195 12.36 12.54 33.02
CA ALA A 195 11.39 11.79 33.80
C ALA A 195 10.21 12.65 34.31
N GLU A 196 10.47 13.96 34.59
CA GLU A 196 9.45 14.90 35.02
C GLU A 196 8.49 15.29 33.87
N GLU A 197 9.03 15.53 32.69
CA GLU A 197 8.22 15.84 31.48
C GLU A 197 7.40 14.63 31.05
N LYS A 198 8.02 13.45 31.04
CA LYS A 198 7.32 12.20 30.70
C LYS A 198 6.15 11.93 31.66
N ALA A 199 6.33 12.18 32.94
CA ALA A 199 5.25 12.03 33.94
C ALA A 199 4.04 12.91 33.62
N LYS A 200 4.21 14.11 33.01
CA LYS A 200 3.10 14.97 32.60
C LYS A 200 2.29 14.37 31.46
N PHE A 201 2.94 13.72 30.48
CA PHE A 201 2.25 13.01 29.41
C PHE A 201 1.55 11.75 29.92
N ASP A 202 2.21 10.99 30.82
CA ASP A 202 1.65 9.79 31.42
C ASP A 202 0.39 10.13 32.27
N ASP A 203 0.44 11.20 33.05
CA ASP A 203 -0.69 11.69 33.85
C ASP A 203 -1.87 12.16 32.98
N ALA A 204 -1.58 12.70 31.81
CA ALA A 204 -2.57 13.10 30.79
C ALA A 204 -3.03 11.94 29.90
N ASN A 205 -2.47 10.74 30.05
CA ASN A 205 -2.70 9.57 29.20
C ASN A 205 -2.41 9.83 27.71
N ILE A 206 -1.34 10.61 27.43
CA ILE A 206 -0.88 10.92 26.07
C ILE A 206 0.32 10.02 25.76
N PRO A 207 0.24 9.10 24.81
CA PRO A 207 1.36 8.26 24.39
C PRO A 207 2.45 9.09 23.73
N VAL A 208 3.71 8.82 24.09
CA VAL A 208 4.91 9.43 23.50
C VAL A 208 5.70 8.35 22.77
N ILE A 209 5.71 8.43 21.45
CA ILE A 209 6.43 7.51 20.58
C ILE A 209 7.77 8.11 20.19
N TYR A 210 8.84 7.45 20.60
CA TYR A 210 10.19 7.87 20.22
C TYR A 210 10.57 7.25 18.88
N VAL A 211 11.08 8.09 18.01
CA VAL A 211 11.45 7.73 16.64
C VAL A 211 12.88 8.16 16.35
N ASP A 212 13.51 7.43 15.44
CA ASP A 212 14.75 7.85 14.79
C ASP A 212 14.39 8.14 13.31
N ALA A 213 14.46 9.41 12.92
CA ALA A 213 14.04 9.84 11.58
C ALA A 213 14.92 9.23 10.45
N GLU A 214 16.10 8.68 10.80
CA GLU A 214 16.99 8.01 9.85
C GLU A 214 16.77 6.48 9.78
N ASP A 215 15.86 5.92 10.59
CA ASP A 215 15.61 4.48 10.69
C ASP A 215 14.32 4.07 9.93
N ASP A 216 14.47 3.19 8.94
CA ASP A 216 13.35 2.63 8.15
C ASP A 216 12.31 1.94 9.04
N GLU A 217 12.69 1.36 10.19
CA GLU A 217 11.76 0.73 11.14
C GLU A 217 10.82 1.75 11.80
N THR A 218 11.29 2.99 11.97
CA THR A 218 10.48 4.13 12.44
C THR A 218 9.30 4.41 11.51
N VAL A 219 9.55 4.44 10.22
CA VAL A 219 8.55 4.72 9.18
C VAL A 219 7.47 3.64 9.18
N ILE A 220 7.87 2.37 9.29
CA ILE A 220 6.94 1.23 9.40
C ILE A 220 6.07 1.36 10.66
N THR A 221 6.67 1.73 11.79
CA THR A 221 5.97 1.91 13.06
C THR A 221 4.94 3.04 12.98
N LEU A 222 5.31 4.19 12.41
CA LEU A 222 4.39 5.31 12.20
C LEU A 222 3.27 4.92 11.20
N GLY A 223 3.61 4.19 10.15
CA GLY A 223 2.63 3.63 9.21
C GLY A 223 1.57 2.79 9.91
N GLN A 224 1.96 1.94 10.84
CA GLN A 224 1.05 1.14 11.66
C GLN A 224 0.18 1.99 12.61
N ILE A 225 0.77 2.99 13.27
CA ILE A 225 0.06 3.86 14.22
C ILE A 225 -1.02 4.69 13.52
N PHE A 226 -0.71 5.23 12.33
CA PHE A 226 -1.59 6.14 11.60
C PHE A 226 -2.39 5.48 10.48
N ASN A 227 -2.38 4.15 10.39
CA ASN A 227 -3.07 3.37 9.36
C ASN A 227 -2.72 3.85 7.94
N LEU A 228 -1.44 4.14 7.73
CA LEU A 228 -0.95 4.58 6.43
C LEU A 228 -0.65 3.37 5.56
N SER A 229 -1.12 3.40 4.35
CA SER A 229 -0.60 2.49 3.33
C SER A 229 0.86 2.88 3.06
N LEU A 230 1.80 1.91 3.15
CA LEU A 230 3.23 2.13 2.84
C LEU A 230 3.50 2.53 1.37
N ILE A 231 2.45 2.90 0.64
CA ILE A 231 2.50 3.37 -0.76
C ILE A 231 3.01 4.80 -0.87
N HIS A 232 2.97 5.56 0.21
CA HIS A 232 3.34 6.98 0.22
C HIS A 232 4.73 7.25 0.82
N ILE A 233 5.51 6.20 1.06
CA ILE A 233 6.85 6.30 1.65
C ILE A 233 7.92 5.86 0.67
#